data_7b3b39d933f1c15a885f13d41079e295
#
_entry.id   7b3b39d933f1c15a885f13d41079e295
#
_cell.length_a   1.000
_cell.length_b   1.000
_cell.length_c   1.000
_cell.angle_alpha   90.00
_cell.angle_beta   90.00
_cell.angle_gamma   90.00
#
_symmetry.space_group_name_H-M   'P 1'
#
loop_
_entity.id
_entity.type
_entity.pdbx_description
1 polymer ?
#
loop_
_entity_poly.entity_id
_entity_poly.type
_entity_poly.pdbx_seq_one_letter_code
_entity_poly.pdbx_strand_id
1 'polypeptide(L)'
;ILKRNNLVLEEKIGAYLRRRQNVNGSWALYEDGPGDMSATVKAYFALKLMGHSIDDIHMVSARKWVLQNGGAEAVNVFTRITLALFGQLSWKTVPAMPVEMMFLPKWWFFHLSRVSYWSRCVIVPLLVIFAKRPVYETPLEQSISELFMQSPSSLTTLDKINWRQPVSAGFVILDRGLKFVNNLIPRFMRERALMKAERWTRDHCAGDGGIGGIFPAMVNAVIALKLRRAEDDDPDLVRTIDAIDALVIEADTEAYCQPCLSPVWDTCLALNAVTETELPLEDPRIKAAVQWLFRHQVFEKGDWSEKVPKLSSGGWAFQYENTKYPDVDDTSMVLMALLRAGVHEDDLNMRKRIDQAVNWILGMQNPDGGWAAFDVDNNAE
;
A
#
# COMPACT_ATOMS: atom_id res chain seq x y z
N ILE A 1 2.44 2.37 -18.62
CA ILE A 1 2.04 0.98 -18.34
C ILE A 1 0.70 0.71 -19.04
N LEU A 2 -0.37 1.39 -18.67
CA LEU A 2 -1.71 1.19 -19.24
C LEU A 2 -1.95 1.97 -20.54
N LYS A 3 -1.05 2.88 -20.92
CA LYS A 3 -1.19 3.81 -22.07
C LYS A 3 -2.50 4.62 -22.01
N ARG A 4 -2.98 4.93 -20.82
CA ARG A 4 -4.10 5.83 -20.59
C ARG A 4 -3.55 7.24 -20.42
N ASN A 5 -3.96 8.16 -21.27
CA ASN A 5 -3.62 9.58 -21.17
C ASN A 5 -4.89 10.35 -20.84
N ASN A 6 -4.84 11.12 -19.77
CA ASN A 6 -5.89 12.07 -19.41
C ASN A 6 -5.26 13.43 -19.12
N LEU A 7 -5.07 14.22 -20.17
CA LEU A 7 -4.37 15.51 -20.08
C LEU A 7 -5.05 16.48 -19.10
N VAL A 8 -6.38 16.43 -18.99
CA VAL A 8 -7.13 17.30 -18.07
C VAL A 8 -6.82 16.93 -16.62
N LEU A 9 -6.84 15.63 -16.30
CA LEU A 9 -6.49 15.15 -14.96
C LEU A 9 -5.02 15.41 -14.64
N GLU A 10 -4.11 15.20 -15.59
CA GLU A 10 -2.69 15.49 -15.45
C GLU A 10 -2.45 16.97 -15.13
N GLU A 11 -3.11 17.89 -15.83
CA GLU A 11 -3.01 19.32 -15.56
C GLU A 11 -3.50 19.68 -14.15
N LYS A 12 -4.63 19.13 -13.72
CA LYS A 12 -5.18 19.31 -12.37
C LYS A 12 -4.24 18.77 -11.29
N ILE A 13 -3.63 17.59 -11.49
CA ILE A 13 -2.63 17.05 -10.59
C ILE A 13 -1.38 17.93 -10.57
N GLY A 14 -0.94 18.42 -11.72
CA GLY A 14 0.17 19.37 -11.83
C GLY A 14 -0.08 20.66 -11.06
N ALA A 15 -1.31 21.20 -11.14
CA ALA A 15 -1.72 22.38 -10.38
C ALA A 15 -1.64 22.12 -8.86
N TYR A 16 -2.20 20.99 -8.41
CA TYR A 16 -2.11 20.57 -7.00
C TYR A 16 -0.66 20.44 -6.53
N LEU A 17 0.20 19.75 -7.29
CA LEU A 17 1.62 19.59 -6.94
C LEU A 17 2.32 20.94 -6.79
N ARG A 18 2.13 21.87 -7.75
CA ARG A 18 2.74 23.23 -7.66
C ARG A 18 2.29 23.99 -6.42
N ARG A 19 0.98 23.93 -6.10
CA ARG A 19 0.44 24.60 -4.90
C ARG A 19 1.00 24.02 -3.59
N ARG A 20 1.25 22.71 -3.57
CA ARG A 20 1.76 21.99 -2.38
C ARG A 20 3.28 22.02 -2.23
N GLN A 21 3.98 22.70 -3.12
CA GLN A 21 5.43 22.87 -3.00
C GLN A 21 5.78 23.81 -1.84
N ASN A 22 6.68 23.37 -0.96
CA ASN A 22 7.22 24.20 0.12
C ASN A 22 8.04 25.38 -0.43
N VAL A 23 8.13 26.46 0.33
CA VAL A 23 8.91 27.66 -0.03
C VAL A 23 10.36 27.34 -0.37
N ASN A 24 10.94 26.30 0.26
CA ASN A 24 12.32 25.85 -0.01
C ASN A 24 12.46 24.99 -1.28
N GLY A 25 11.38 24.75 -2.00
CA GLY A 25 11.32 23.96 -3.24
C GLY A 25 11.06 22.47 -3.07
N SER A 26 10.98 21.96 -1.83
CA SER A 26 10.68 20.54 -1.56
C SER A 26 9.17 20.24 -1.53
N TRP A 27 8.83 18.94 -1.46
CA TRP A 27 7.50 18.47 -1.07
C TRP A 27 7.58 17.68 0.23
N ALA A 28 6.58 17.89 1.10
CA ALA A 28 6.44 17.21 2.36
C ALA A 28 5.50 15.99 2.23
N LEU A 29 5.52 15.09 3.23
CA LEU A 29 4.58 13.96 3.33
C LEU A 29 3.21 14.37 3.88
N TYR A 30 3.13 15.50 4.58
CA TYR A 30 1.92 16.07 5.15
C TYR A 30 1.98 17.59 5.11
N GLU A 31 0.84 18.25 5.32
CA GLU A 31 0.72 19.70 5.25
C GLU A 31 1.64 20.38 6.28
N ASP A 32 2.35 21.43 5.85
CA ASP A 32 3.35 22.16 6.63
C ASP A 32 4.50 21.30 7.19
N GLY A 33 4.65 20.08 6.70
CA GLY A 33 5.71 19.18 7.09
C GLY A 33 7.08 19.55 6.50
N PRO A 34 8.18 18.99 7.04
CA PRO A 34 9.50 19.15 6.45
C PRO A 34 9.58 18.49 5.08
N GLY A 35 10.46 19.00 4.23
CA GLY A 35 10.70 18.40 2.92
C GLY A 35 11.17 16.94 3.01
N ASP A 36 10.55 16.06 2.23
CA ASP A 36 10.94 14.66 2.09
C ASP A 36 11.61 14.43 0.73
N MET A 37 12.75 13.74 0.73
CA MET A 37 13.52 13.46 -0.48
C MET A 37 12.73 12.64 -1.51
N SER A 38 12.07 11.61 -1.06
CA SER A 38 11.32 10.70 -1.94
C SER A 38 10.07 11.34 -2.51
N ALA A 39 9.36 12.14 -1.71
CA ALA A 39 8.21 12.93 -2.18
C ALA A 39 8.67 13.97 -3.20
N THR A 40 9.77 14.69 -2.92
CA THR A 40 10.30 15.73 -3.80
C THR A 40 10.74 15.17 -5.15
N VAL A 41 11.50 14.07 -5.16
CA VAL A 41 11.96 13.45 -6.42
C VAL A 41 10.77 12.91 -7.23
N LYS A 42 9.76 12.30 -6.59
CA LYS A 42 8.56 11.81 -7.29
C LYS A 42 7.72 12.95 -7.85
N ALA A 43 7.51 14.03 -7.10
CA ALA A 43 6.77 15.20 -7.57
C ALA A 43 7.49 15.89 -8.74
N TYR A 44 8.81 16.08 -8.63
CA TYR A 44 9.62 16.61 -9.74
C TYR A 44 9.49 15.74 -10.99
N PHE A 45 9.62 14.42 -10.84
CA PHE A 45 9.52 13.49 -11.96
C PHE A 45 8.14 13.52 -12.60
N ALA A 46 7.08 13.54 -11.80
CA ALA A 46 5.70 13.65 -12.29
C ALA A 46 5.50 14.94 -13.11
N LEU A 47 5.91 16.09 -12.59
CA LEU A 47 5.83 17.37 -13.29
C LEU A 47 6.61 17.34 -14.61
N LYS A 48 7.80 16.73 -14.61
CA LYS A 48 8.60 16.60 -15.84
C LYS A 48 7.94 15.69 -16.88
N LEU A 49 7.28 14.59 -16.45
CA LEU A 49 6.45 13.75 -17.34
C LEU A 49 5.28 14.52 -17.95
N MET A 50 4.72 15.49 -17.21
CA MET A 50 3.65 16.40 -17.69
C MET A 50 4.17 17.52 -18.59
N GLY A 51 5.47 17.59 -18.88
CA GLY A 51 6.07 18.57 -19.80
C GLY A 51 6.58 19.86 -19.16
N HIS A 52 6.66 19.95 -17.82
CA HIS A 52 7.26 21.11 -17.17
C HIS A 52 8.75 21.23 -17.50
N SER A 53 9.20 22.46 -17.84
CA SER A 53 10.59 22.75 -18.14
C SER A 53 11.47 22.66 -16.89
N ILE A 54 12.71 22.18 -17.04
CA ILE A 54 13.71 22.21 -15.99
C ILE A 54 14.08 23.61 -15.53
N ASP A 55 13.74 24.63 -16.35
CA ASP A 55 14.01 26.05 -16.08
C ASP A 55 12.82 26.76 -15.42
N ASP A 56 11.69 26.09 -15.26
CA ASP A 56 10.57 26.62 -14.51
C ASP A 56 10.98 26.84 -13.04
N ILE A 57 10.51 27.95 -12.43
CA ILE A 57 10.92 28.37 -11.08
C ILE A 57 10.75 27.26 -10.06
N HIS A 58 9.62 26.55 -10.10
CA HIS A 58 9.32 25.44 -9.18
C HIS A 58 10.25 24.24 -9.40
N MET A 59 10.63 23.95 -10.66
CA MET A 59 11.56 22.87 -11.00
C MET A 59 12.99 23.21 -10.59
N VAL A 60 13.44 24.44 -10.83
CA VAL A 60 14.77 24.94 -10.39
C VAL A 60 14.89 24.86 -8.88
N SER A 61 13.87 25.31 -8.14
CA SER A 61 13.86 25.28 -6.68
C SER A 61 13.93 23.85 -6.14
N ALA A 62 13.15 22.94 -6.71
CA ALA A 62 13.16 21.53 -6.32
C ALA A 62 14.52 20.86 -6.60
N ARG A 63 15.06 21.05 -7.79
CA ARG A 63 16.38 20.51 -8.17
C ARG A 63 17.47 20.99 -7.20
N LYS A 64 17.48 22.28 -6.88
CA LYS A 64 18.44 22.86 -5.93
C LYS A 64 18.33 22.18 -4.57
N TRP A 65 17.11 22.03 -4.05
CA TRP A 65 16.88 21.38 -2.75
C TRP A 65 17.32 19.91 -2.77
N VAL A 66 16.97 19.13 -3.81
CA VAL A 66 17.37 17.73 -3.94
C VAL A 66 18.89 17.58 -3.92
N LEU A 67 19.61 18.38 -4.73
CA LEU A 67 21.08 18.31 -4.80
C LEU A 67 21.75 18.73 -3.49
N GLN A 68 21.20 19.71 -2.76
CA GLN A 68 21.71 20.12 -1.45
C GLN A 68 21.51 19.08 -0.36
N ASN A 69 20.55 18.17 -0.53
CA ASN A 69 20.20 17.14 0.45
C ASN A 69 20.67 15.72 0.05
N GLY A 70 21.64 15.61 -0.86
CA GLY A 70 22.30 14.34 -1.19
C GLY A 70 21.87 13.69 -2.51
N GLY A 71 21.11 14.43 -3.33
CA GLY A 71 20.69 13.97 -4.65
C GLY A 71 19.60 12.88 -4.61
N ALA A 72 19.14 12.48 -5.79
CA ALA A 72 18.14 11.42 -5.93
C ALA A 72 18.65 10.02 -5.46
N GLU A 73 19.93 9.89 -5.17
CA GLU A 73 20.52 8.70 -4.52
C GLU A 73 20.00 8.47 -3.11
N ALA A 74 19.57 9.53 -2.41
CA ALA A 74 19.10 9.48 -1.03
C ALA A 74 17.62 9.07 -0.88
N VAL A 75 16.93 8.74 -1.97
CA VAL A 75 15.52 8.30 -1.93
C VAL A 75 15.36 6.93 -1.27
N ASN A 76 14.17 6.68 -0.72
CA ASN A 76 13.81 5.39 -0.13
C ASN A 76 13.69 4.28 -1.19
N VAL A 77 13.61 3.03 -0.73
CA VAL A 77 13.56 1.84 -1.59
C VAL A 77 12.36 1.83 -2.55
N PHE A 78 11.19 2.31 -2.12
CA PHE A 78 10.00 2.35 -2.97
C PHE A 78 10.15 3.34 -4.12
N THR A 79 10.76 4.49 -3.85
CA THR A 79 11.08 5.47 -4.90
C THR A 79 12.15 4.93 -5.85
N ARG A 80 13.17 4.19 -5.35
CA ARG A 80 14.14 3.49 -6.23
C ARG A 80 13.44 2.52 -7.18
N ILE A 81 12.44 1.76 -6.68
CA ILE A 81 11.64 0.85 -7.52
C ILE A 81 10.91 1.65 -8.61
N THR A 82 10.23 2.74 -8.24
CA THR A 82 9.56 3.61 -9.21
C THR A 82 10.52 4.13 -10.27
N LEU A 83 11.67 4.65 -9.86
CA LEU A 83 12.69 5.16 -10.79
C LEU A 83 13.27 4.03 -11.69
N ALA A 84 13.41 2.82 -11.16
CA ALA A 84 13.85 1.68 -11.96
C ALA A 84 12.80 1.21 -12.97
N LEU A 85 11.51 1.27 -12.61
CA LEU A 85 10.39 1.00 -13.52
C LEU A 85 10.39 1.95 -14.73
N PHE A 86 10.79 3.21 -14.54
CA PHE A 86 10.85 4.22 -15.60
C PHE A 86 12.26 4.44 -16.18
N GLY A 87 13.20 3.52 -15.93
CA GLY A 87 14.53 3.57 -16.51
C GLY A 87 15.44 4.70 -15.98
N GLN A 88 15.00 5.43 -14.94
CA GLN A 88 15.78 6.51 -14.32
C GLN A 88 16.90 5.99 -13.41
N LEU A 89 16.77 4.76 -12.92
CA LEU A 89 17.78 4.00 -12.17
C LEU A 89 17.88 2.58 -12.66
N SER A 90 19.06 1.97 -12.50
CA SER A 90 19.21 0.54 -12.77
C SER A 90 18.53 -0.31 -11.69
N TRP A 91 17.86 -1.41 -12.09
CA TRP A 91 17.36 -2.42 -11.15
C TRP A 91 18.45 -3.03 -10.26
N LYS A 92 19.73 -2.86 -10.59
CA LYS A 92 20.85 -3.27 -9.72
C LYS A 92 20.91 -2.48 -8.41
N THR A 93 20.39 -1.25 -8.40
CA THR A 93 20.36 -0.38 -7.21
C THR A 93 19.22 -0.73 -6.25
N VAL A 94 18.25 -1.52 -6.71
CA VAL A 94 17.10 -1.97 -5.90
C VAL A 94 17.49 -3.27 -5.16
N PRO A 95 17.13 -3.42 -3.87
CA PRO A 95 17.35 -4.66 -3.12
C PRO A 95 16.70 -5.87 -3.80
N ALA A 96 17.29 -7.06 -3.64
CA ALA A 96 16.76 -8.29 -4.21
C ALA A 96 15.59 -8.82 -3.37
N MET A 97 14.51 -9.18 -4.06
CA MET A 97 13.36 -9.86 -3.46
C MET A 97 12.92 -10.99 -4.39
N PRO A 98 13.43 -12.21 -4.20
CA PRO A 98 13.13 -13.31 -5.11
C PRO A 98 11.69 -13.78 -4.96
N VAL A 99 11.00 -13.98 -6.09
CA VAL A 99 9.61 -14.46 -6.09
C VAL A 99 9.46 -15.86 -5.48
N GLU A 100 10.55 -16.59 -5.39
CA GLU A 100 10.65 -17.90 -4.76
C GLU A 100 10.39 -17.86 -3.24
N MET A 101 10.34 -16.67 -2.63
CA MET A 101 9.81 -16.49 -1.26
C MET A 101 8.40 -17.07 -1.09
N MET A 102 7.61 -17.16 -2.16
CA MET A 102 6.31 -17.83 -2.16
C MET A 102 6.36 -19.33 -1.79
N PHE A 103 7.54 -19.96 -1.82
CA PHE A 103 7.75 -21.37 -1.45
C PHE A 103 8.38 -21.57 -0.08
N LEU A 104 8.71 -20.48 0.64
CA LEU A 104 9.26 -20.63 1.98
C LEU A 104 8.27 -21.39 2.88
N PRO A 105 8.75 -22.27 3.74
CA PRO A 105 7.89 -22.97 4.70
C PRO A 105 7.42 -22.02 5.79
N LYS A 106 6.21 -22.25 6.36
CA LYS A 106 5.59 -21.35 7.37
C LYS A 106 6.44 -21.16 8.65
N TRP A 107 7.32 -22.11 8.97
CA TRP A 107 8.23 -22.00 10.11
C TRP A 107 9.44 -21.09 9.85
N TRP A 108 9.71 -20.74 8.59
CA TRP A 108 10.87 -19.92 8.23
C TRP A 108 10.66 -18.44 8.62
N PHE A 109 11.74 -17.80 9.13
CA PHE A 109 11.68 -16.42 9.61
C PHE A 109 11.15 -15.42 8.58
N PHE A 110 11.53 -15.55 7.30
CA PHE A 110 11.08 -14.67 6.22
C PHE A 110 9.80 -15.14 5.51
N HIS A 111 9.02 -16.05 6.10
CA HIS A 111 7.77 -16.47 5.49
C HIS A 111 6.75 -15.32 5.49
N LEU A 112 5.98 -15.18 4.39
CA LEU A 112 5.02 -14.09 4.21
C LEU A 112 3.94 -14.01 5.30
N SER A 113 3.60 -15.11 5.97
CA SER A 113 2.67 -15.09 7.10
C SER A 113 3.21 -14.39 8.35
N ARG A 114 4.49 -14.01 8.35
CA ARG A 114 5.14 -13.27 9.43
C ARG A 114 5.08 -11.75 9.25
N VAL A 115 4.64 -11.28 8.11
CA VAL A 115 4.42 -9.85 7.84
C VAL A 115 2.92 -9.53 7.86
N SER A 116 2.57 -8.29 8.20
CA SER A 116 1.17 -7.87 8.26
C SER A 116 0.45 -8.05 6.93
N TYR A 117 -0.88 -8.12 6.97
CA TYR A 117 -1.71 -8.26 5.78
C TYR A 117 -1.43 -7.15 4.74
N TRP A 118 -1.40 -5.89 5.14
CA TRP A 118 -1.10 -4.80 4.20
C TRP A 118 0.27 -4.91 3.55
N SER A 119 1.28 -5.32 4.33
CA SER A 119 2.61 -5.58 3.77
C SER A 119 2.57 -6.71 2.74
N ARG A 120 1.81 -7.78 2.98
CA ARG A 120 1.61 -8.87 1.99
C ARG A 120 0.94 -8.37 0.72
N CYS A 121 -0.10 -7.54 0.83
CA CYS A 121 -0.79 -6.94 -0.32
C CYS A 121 0.15 -6.10 -1.21
N VAL A 122 1.14 -5.44 -0.62
CA VAL A 122 2.17 -4.70 -1.36
C VAL A 122 3.25 -5.63 -1.90
N ILE A 123 3.76 -6.55 -1.06
CA ILE A 123 4.94 -7.38 -1.36
C ILE A 123 4.63 -8.44 -2.42
N VAL A 124 3.51 -9.18 -2.31
CA VAL A 124 3.27 -10.33 -3.21
C VAL A 124 3.19 -9.90 -4.68
N PRO A 125 2.39 -8.91 -5.10
CA PRO A 125 2.45 -8.45 -6.49
C PRO A 125 3.81 -7.83 -6.84
N LEU A 126 4.49 -7.18 -5.89
CA LEU A 126 5.83 -6.62 -6.08
C LEU A 126 6.87 -7.71 -6.38
N LEU A 127 6.75 -8.94 -5.83
CA LEU A 127 7.62 -10.07 -6.18
C LEU A 127 7.57 -10.41 -7.67
N VAL A 128 6.40 -10.27 -8.32
CA VAL A 128 6.28 -10.45 -9.78
C VAL A 128 7.07 -9.39 -10.52
N ILE A 129 6.96 -8.13 -10.07
CA ILE A 129 7.70 -6.99 -10.65
C ILE A 129 9.20 -7.21 -10.51
N PHE A 130 9.69 -7.64 -9.34
CA PHE A 130 11.11 -7.95 -9.10
C PHE A 130 11.64 -9.10 -9.95
N ALA A 131 10.80 -10.11 -10.21
CA ALA A 131 11.20 -11.25 -11.06
C ALA A 131 11.28 -10.85 -12.53
N LYS A 132 10.40 -9.97 -13.01
CA LYS A 132 10.31 -9.52 -14.41
C LYS A 132 11.17 -8.30 -14.71
N ARG A 133 11.41 -7.42 -13.74
CA ARG A 133 12.20 -6.17 -13.84
C ARG A 133 11.84 -5.33 -15.07
N PRO A 134 10.57 -4.98 -15.26
CA PRO A 134 10.16 -4.22 -16.44
C PRO A 134 10.80 -2.84 -16.42
N VAL A 135 11.03 -2.28 -17.60
CA VAL A 135 11.44 -0.89 -17.81
C VAL A 135 10.47 -0.27 -18.80
N TYR A 136 9.81 0.78 -18.38
CA TYR A 136 8.96 1.61 -19.23
C TYR A 136 9.78 2.84 -19.62
N GLU A 137 10.33 2.79 -20.83
CA GLU A 137 11.20 3.86 -21.32
C GLU A 137 10.44 5.18 -21.41
N THR A 138 11.03 6.23 -20.88
CA THR A 138 10.58 7.62 -21.01
C THR A 138 11.48 8.35 -21.99
N PRO A 139 10.95 9.35 -22.74
CA PRO A 139 11.77 10.20 -23.59
C PRO A 139 12.95 10.81 -22.82
N LEU A 140 14.06 11.05 -23.50
CA LEU A 140 15.27 11.59 -22.87
C LEU A 140 15.06 12.95 -22.22
N GLU A 141 14.23 13.79 -22.82
CA GLU A 141 13.83 15.09 -22.27
C GLU A 141 13.08 14.99 -20.93
N GLN A 142 12.47 13.85 -20.66
CA GLN A 142 11.79 13.55 -19.40
C GLN A 142 12.69 12.82 -18.38
N SER A 143 13.95 12.59 -18.71
CA SER A 143 14.92 12.06 -17.76
C SER A 143 15.17 13.04 -16.60
N ILE A 144 15.38 12.52 -15.39
CA ILE A 144 15.71 13.31 -14.20
C ILE A 144 17.18 13.16 -13.80
N SER A 145 18.06 12.90 -14.76
CA SER A 145 19.50 12.71 -14.51
C SER A 145 20.14 13.90 -13.78
N GLU A 146 19.60 15.11 -13.95
CA GLU A 146 20.01 16.34 -13.28
C GLU A 146 19.75 16.37 -11.77
N LEU A 147 18.97 15.44 -11.22
CA LEU A 147 18.74 15.29 -9.78
C LEU A 147 19.80 14.44 -9.08
N PHE A 148 20.67 13.77 -9.84
CA PHE A 148 21.66 12.87 -9.29
C PHE A 148 23.02 13.57 -9.11
N MET A 149 23.74 13.23 -8.04
CA MET A 149 25.11 13.69 -7.78
C MET A 149 26.12 12.98 -8.69
N GLN A 150 25.81 11.77 -9.12
CA GLN A 150 26.60 10.95 -10.03
C GLN A 150 25.73 10.48 -11.19
N SER A 151 26.35 10.13 -12.33
CA SER A 151 25.58 9.57 -13.44
C SER A 151 24.77 8.34 -13.02
N PRO A 152 23.43 8.33 -13.23
CA PRO A 152 22.59 7.17 -12.86
C PRO A 152 23.07 5.86 -13.48
N SER A 153 23.69 5.89 -14.66
CA SER A 153 24.22 4.71 -15.35
C SER A 153 25.44 4.10 -14.65
N SER A 154 26.17 4.86 -13.87
CA SER A 154 27.33 4.38 -13.11
C SER A 154 26.95 3.77 -11.76
N LEU A 155 25.71 3.97 -11.30
CA LEU A 155 25.24 3.49 -10.02
C LEU A 155 24.89 2.00 -10.09
N THR A 156 25.63 1.18 -9.36
CA THR A 156 25.39 -0.27 -9.25
C THR A 156 24.81 -0.69 -7.91
N THR A 157 24.98 0.13 -6.89
CA THR A 157 24.37 -0.03 -5.56
C THR A 157 24.29 1.35 -4.88
N LEU A 158 23.22 1.57 -4.13
CA LEU A 158 23.07 2.75 -3.26
C LEU A 158 23.32 2.40 -1.78
N ASP A 159 23.29 1.12 -1.44
CA ASP A 159 23.42 0.67 -0.08
C ASP A 159 24.89 0.36 0.24
N LYS A 160 25.45 1.10 1.23
CA LYS A 160 26.81 0.91 1.72
C LYS A 160 26.80 0.06 2.99
N ILE A 161 27.76 -0.85 3.13
CA ILE A 161 27.94 -1.61 4.38
C ILE A 161 28.41 -0.63 5.46
N ASN A 162 27.59 -0.48 6.50
CA ASN A 162 27.94 0.29 7.68
C ASN A 162 28.15 -0.66 8.87
N TRP A 163 29.39 -0.98 9.17
CA TRP A 163 29.75 -1.88 10.27
C TRP A 163 29.38 -1.36 11.67
N ARG A 164 29.05 -0.06 11.80
CA ARG A 164 28.53 0.51 13.04
C ARG A 164 27.05 0.13 13.27
N GLN A 165 26.38 -0.39 12.24
CA GLN A 165 25.00 -0.85 12.29
C GLN A 165 24.95 -2.30 11.79
N PRO A 166 25.25 -3.28 12.63
CA PRO A 166 25.46 -4.67 12.23
C PRO A 166 24.25 -5.31 11.56
N VAL A 167 23.04 -4.96 12.00
CA VAL A 167 21.78 -5.44 11.38
C VAL A 167 21.67 -4.94 9.95
N SER A 168 21.87 -3.64 9.73
CA SER A 168 21.86 -3.04 8.37
C SER A 168 22.96 -3.64 7.49
N ALA A 169 24.17 -3.83 8.02
CA ALA A 169 25.26 -4.48 7.30
C ALA A 169 24.90 -5.92 6.90
N GLY A 170 24.25 -6.68 7.80
CA GLY A 170 23.75 -8.03 7.53
C GLY A 170 22.74 -8.06 6.37
N PHE A 171 21.81 -7.13 6.32
CA PHE A 171 20.85 -7.02 5.21
C PHE A 171 21.52 -6.70 3.87
N VAL A 172 22.52 -5.82 3.85
CA VAL A 172 23.29 -5.51 2.62
C VAL A 172 24.06 -6.74 2.11
N ILE A 173 24.66 -7.52 3.03
CA ILE A 173 25.36 -8.76 2.67
C ILE A 173 24.36 -9.80 2.14
N LEU A 174 23.21 -9.97 2.81
CA LEU A 174 22.14 -10.85 2.36
C LEU A 174 21.65 -10.47 0.96
N ASP A 175 21.42 -9.17 0.71
CA ASP A 175 21.02 -8.67 -0.60
C ASP A 175 22.00 -9.07 -1.71
N ARG A 176 23.31 -8.91 -1.45
CA ARG A 176 24.34 -9.31 -2.42
C ARG A 176 24.33 -10.81 -2.69
N GLY A 177 24.17 -11.61 -1.63
CA GLY A 177 24.01 -13.06 -1.74
C GLY A 177 22.77 -13.46 -2.55
N LEU A 178 21.63 -12.85 -2.26
CA LEU A 178 20.37 -13.08 -2.98
C LEU A 178 20.48 -12.68 -4.45
N LYS A 179 21.11 -11.55 -4.77
CA LYS A 179 21.37 -11.12 -6.16
C LYS A 179 22.20 -12.15 -6.93
N PHE A 180 23.18 -12.79 -6.28
CA PHE A 180 23.97 -13.86 -6.86
C PHE A 180 23.13 -15.13 -7.08
N VAL A 181 22.47 -15.63 -6.03
CA VAL A 181 21.66 -16.85 -6.08
C VAL A 181 20.48 -16.71 -7.04
N ASN A 182 19.90 -15.53 -7.15
CA ASN A 182 18.75 -15.27 -8.04
C ASN A 182 19.02 -15.65 -9.52
N ASN A 183 20.28 -15.61 -9.96
CA ASN A 183 20.68 -16.00 -11.31
C ASN A 183 20.81 -17.53 -11.48
N LEU A 184 20.88 -18.27 -10.38
CA LEU A 184 21.05 -19.73 -10.37
C LEU A 184 19.72 -20.48 -10.30
N ILE A 185 18.62 -19.78 -10.00
CA ILE A 185 17.30 -20.40 -9.82
C ILE A 185 16.77 -20.90 -11.18
N PRO A 186 16.37 -22.18 -11.28
CA PRO A 186 15.83 -22.74 -12.51
C PRO A 186 14.55 -22.05 -12.97
N ARG A 187 14.41 -21.84 -14.29
CA ARG A 187 13.25 -21.13 -14.87
C ARG A 187 11.91 -21.76 -14.49
N PHE A 188 11.82 -23.08 -14.40
CA PHE A 188 10.57 -23.76 -14.06
C PHE A 188 10.13 -23.47 -12.60
N MET A 189 11.08 -23.36 -11.66
CA MET A 189 10.80 -23.00 -10.27
C MET A 189 10.30 -21.56 -10.19
N ARG A 190 10.97 -20.66 -10.90
CA ARG A 190 10.56 -19.24 -10.98
C ARG A 190 9.15 -19.09 -11.54
N GLU A 191 8.83 -19.82 -12.62
CA GLU A 191 7.50 -19.73 -13.20
C GLU A 191 6.41 -20.28 -12.27
N ARG A 192 6.67 -21.36 -11.53
CA ARG A 192 5.75 -21.86 -10.50
C ARG A 192 5.55 -20.84 -9.35
N ALA A 193 6.62 -20.16 -8.94
CA ALA A 193 6.53 -19.11 -7.92
C ALA A 193 5.72 -17.90 -8.43
N LEU A 194 5.94 -17.50 -9.68
CA LEU A 194 5.16 -16.46 -10.34
C LEU A 194 3.67 -16.81 -10.43
N MET A 195 3.33 -18.06 -10.81
CA MET A 195 1.93 -18.52 -10.82
C MET A 195 1.30 -18.46 -9.41
N LYS A 196 2.06 -18.83 -8.38
CA LYS A 196 1.57 -18.76 -6.98
C LYS A 196 1.35 -17.32 -6.53
N ALA A 197 2.27 -16.42 -6.87
CA ALA A 197 2.13 -14.98 -6.57
C ALA A 197 0.95 -14.35 -7.32
N GLU A 198 0.79 -14.66 -8.60
CA GLU A 198 -0.35 -14.22 -9.41
C GLU A 198 -1.68 -14.68 -8.83
N ARG A 199 -1.81 -15.98 -8.51
CA ARG A 199 -3.03 -16.54 -7.90
C ARG A 199 -3.36 -15.83 -6.60
N TRP A 200 -2.38 -15.68 -5.70
CA TRP A 200 -2.57 -14.97 -4.44
C TRP A 200 -3.05 -13.52 -4.69
N THR A 201 -2.43 -12.81 -5.64
CA THR A 201 -2.83 -11.44 -5.99
C THR A 201 -4.28 -11.39 -6.45
N ARG A 202 -4.70 -12.30 -7.35
CA ARG A 202 -6.08 -12.40 -7.85
C ARG A 202 -7.07 -12.70 -6.73
N ASP A 203 -6.74 -13.65 -5.85
CA ASP A 203 -7.58 -14.04 -4.70
C ASP A 203 -7.81 -12.86 -3.72
N HIS A 204 -6.94 -11.83 -3.76
CA HIS A 204 -7.02 -10.65 -2.90
C HIS A 204 -7.42 -9.36 -3.63
N CYS A 205 -7.65 -9.41 -4.94
CA CYS A 205 -8.22 -8.30 -5.73
C CYS A 205 -9.77 -8.34 -5.75
N ALA A 206 -10.40 -9.26 -5.02
CA ALA A 206 -11.85 -9.37 -4.95
C ALA A 206 -12.45 -8.22 -4.13
N GLY A 207 -13.61 -7.71 -4.56
CA GLY A 207 -14.35 -6.65 -3.87
C GLY A 207 -14.05 -5.23 -4.39
N ASP A 208 -14.93 -4.31 -4.03
CA ASP A 208 -14.93 -2.93 -4.55
C ASP A 208 -13.81 -2.04 -3.99
N GLY A 209 -13.18 -2.45 -2.91
CA GLY A 209 -12.11 -1.69 -2.24
C GLY A 209 -10.69 -1.92 -2.81
N GLY A 210 -10.54 -2.79 -3.79
CA GLY A 210 -9.23 -3.20 -4.33
C GLY A 210 -8.35 -3.92 -3.30
N ILE A 211 -7.16 -4.37 -3.73
CA ILE A 211 -6.25 -5.13 -2.87
C ILE A 211 -5.74 -4.29 -1.70
N GLY A 212 -6.08 -4.69 -0.49
CA GLY A 212 -5.65 -4.04 0.76
C GLY A 212 -6.22 -2.64 0.98
N GLY A 213 -7.07 -2.11 0.10
CA GLY A 213 -7.62 -0.76 0.20
C GLY A 213 -6.60 0.38 0.04
N ILE A 214 -5.37 0.10 -0.39
CA ILE A 214 -4.26 1.05 -0.44
C ILE A 214 -3.63 1.17 -1.84
N PHE A 215 -3.36 2.40 -2.25
CA PHE A 215 -2.80 2.73 -3.57
C PHE A 215 -1.56 1.91 -3.96
N PRO A 216 -0.51 1.74 -3.12
CA PRO A 216 0.69 1.01 -3.52
C PRO A 216 0.42 -0.47 -3.86
N ALA A 217 -0.48 -1.12 -3.11
CA ALA A 217 -0.85 -2.51 -3.37
C ALA A 217 -1.60 -2.65 -4.70
N MET A 218 -2.57 -1.76 -4.95
CA MET A 218 -3.36 -1.74 -6.20
C MET A 218 -2.48 -1.52 -7.42
N VAL A 219 -1.59 -0.53 -7.39
CA VAL A 219 -0.66 -0.25 -8.50
C VAL A 219 0.27 -1.43 -8.76
N ASN A 220 0.82 -2.04 -7.71
CA ASN A 220 1.66 -3.22 -7.86
C ASN A 220 0.86 -4.40 -8.45
N ALA A 221 -0.40 -4.59 -8.05
CA ALA A 221 -1.27 -5.63 -8.59
C ALA A 221 -1.54 -5.42 -10.08
N VAL A 222 -1.90 -4.20 -10.50
CA VAL A 222 -2.09 -3.85 -11.92
C VAL A 222 -0.84 -4.16 -12.73
N ILE A 223 0.35 -3.74 -12.26
CA ILE A 223 1.61 -4.00 -12.95
C ILE A 223 1.88 -5.51 -13.02
N ALA A 224 1.68 -6.24 -11.91
CA ALA A 224 1.90 -7.67 -11.84
C ALA A 224 0.98 -8.44 -12.80
N LEU A 225 -0.32 -8.13 -12.82
CA LEU A 225 -1.29 -8.75 -13.73
C LEU A 225 -0.93 -8.49 -15.19
N LYS A 226 -0.58 -7.26 -15.57
CA LYS A 226 -0.11 -6.94 -16.94
C LYS A 226 1.18 -7.68 -17.31
N LEU A 227 2.12 -7.82 -16.40
CA LEU A 227 3.34 -8.61 -16.58
C LEU A 227 3.05 -10.13 -16.71
N ARG A 228 1.94 -10.59 -16.16
CA ARG A 228 1.41 -11.95 -16.30
C ARG A 228 0.47 -12.10 -17.49
N ARG A 229 0.39 -11.08 -18.36
CA ARG A 229 -0.39 -11.05 -19.60
C ARG A 229 -1.91 -11.06 -19.40
N ALA A 230 -2.41 -10.47 -18.33
CA ALA A 230 -3.85 -10.20 -18.22
C ALA A 230 -4.31 -9.33 -19.40
N GLU A 231 -5.39 -9.73 -20.03
CA GLU A 231 -6.02 -8.95 -21.10
C GLU A 231 -6.63 -7.67 -20.52
N ASP A 232 -6.95 -6.68 -21.37
CA ASP A 232 -7.45 -5.39 -20.90
C ASP A 232 -8.85 -5.49 -20.27
N ASP A 233 -9.63 -6.52 -20.60
CA ASP A 233 -10.94 -6.85 -20.07
C ASP A 233 -10.91 -7.88 -18.92
N ASP A 234 -9.74 -8.28 -18.44
CA ASP A 234 -9.60 -9.17 -17.29
C ASP A 234 -10.31 -8.57 -16.06
N PRO A 235 -11.28 -9.28 -15.46
CA PRO A 235 -12.12 -8.72 -14.41
C PRO A 235 -11.34 -8.23 -13.18
N ASP A 236 -10.24 -8.92 -12.80
CA ASP A 236 -9.43 -8.52 -11.65
C ASP A 236 -8.62 -7.26 -11.97
N LEU A 237 -8.14 -7.15 -13.22
CA LEU A 237 -7.43 -5.98 -13.69
C LEU A 237 -8.36 -4.77 -13.74
N VAL A 238 -9.56 -4.90 -14.33
CA VAL A 238 -10.55 -3.82 -14.44
C VAL A 238 -10.95 -3.34 -13.06
N ARG A 239 -11.38 -4.23 -12.15
CA ARG A 239 -11.73 -3.85 -10.77
C ARG A 239 -10.61 -3.13 -10.04
N THR A 240 -9.37 -3.60 -10.18
CA THR A 240 -8.23 -2.96 -9.51
C THR A 240 -7.96 -1.57 -10.07
N ILE A 241 -8.15 -1.36 -11.37
CA ILE A 241 -8.02 -0.04 -12.00
C ILE A 241 -9.13 0.89 -11.53
N ASP A 242 -10.39 0.41 -11.52
CA ASP A 242 -11.53 1.18 -11.02
C ASP A 242 -11.35 1.58 -9.55
N ALA A 243 -10.79 0.69 -8.74
CA ALA A 243 -10.43 1.00 -7.35
C ALA A 243 -9.34 2.09 -7.24
N ILE A 244 -8.36 2.12 -8.14
CA ILE A 244 -7.36 3.20 -8.19
C ILE A 244 -8.03 4.51 -8.62
N ASP A 245 -8.88 4.48 -9.64
CA ASP A 245 -9.59 5.66 -10.13
C ASP A 245 -10.50 6.24 -9.03
N ALA A 246 -11.10 5.40 -8.18
CA ALA A 246 -11.90 5.82 -7.02
C ALA A 246 -11.08 6.53 -5.92
N LEU A 247 -9.75 6.37 -5.89
CA LEU A 247 -8.89 7.11 -4.96
C LEU A 247 -8.63 8.55 -5.43
N VAL A 248 -8.95 8.89 -6.68
CA VAL A 248 -8.71 10.22 -7.23
C VAL A 248 -9.82 11.15 -6.78
N ILE A 249 -9.44 12.22 -6.10
CA ILE A 249 -10.32 13.34 -5.77
C ILE A 249 -10.08 14.44 -6.80
N GLU A 250 -11.12 14.75 -7.55
CA GLU A 250 -11.09 15.75 -8.59
C GLU A 250 -11.99 16.94 -8.24
N ALA A 251 -11.38 18.13 -8.14
CA ALA A 251 -12.07 19.41 -8.03
C ALA A 251 -12.04 20.17 -9.38
N ASP A 252 -12.59 21.37 -9.42
CA ASP A 252 -12.66 22.15 -10.67
C ASP A 252 -11.28 22.42 -11.28
N THR A 253 -10.29 22.80 -10.45
CA THR A 253 -8.97 23.25 -10.88
C THR A 253 -7.81 22.33 -10.46
N GLU A 254 -8.04 21.43 -9.53
CA GLU A 254 -7.02 20.56 -8.96
C GLU A 254 -7.51 19.12 -8.81
N ALA A 255 -6.58 18.19 -8.78
CA ALA A 255 -6.86 16.79 -8.43
C ALA A 255 -5.70 16.20 -7.64
N TYR A 256 -6.02 15.25 -6.77
CA TYR A 256 -5.02 14.47 -6.05
C TYR A 256 -5.52 13.05 -5.79
N CYS A 257 -4.59 12.12 -5.53
CA CYS A 257 -4.91 10.75 -5.20
C CYS A 257 -4.82 10.55 -3.69
N GLN A 258 -5.87 10.00 -3.09
CA GLN A 258 -5.85 9.55 -1.69
C GLN A 258 -4.97 8.31 -1.55
N PRO A 259 -4.31 8.08 -0.40
CA PRO A 259 -3.50 6.88 -0.18
C PRO A 259 -4.35 5.61 0.01
N CYS A 260 -5.58 5.75 0.52
CA CYS A 260 -6.48 4.64 0.84
C CYS A 260 -7.94 5.12 0.93
N LEU A 261 -8.86 4.16 1.02
CA LEU A 261 -10.26 4.35 1.44
C LEU A 261 -10.48 3.57 2.75
N SER A 262 -11.09 4.23 3.73
CA SER A 262 -11.29 3.72 5.09
C SER A 262 -12.75 3.82 5.55
N PRO A 263 -13.74 3.34 4.75
CA PRO A 263 -15.14 3.63 5.01
C PRO A 263 -15.66 3.05 6.33
N VAL A 264 -15.18 1.91 6.76
CA VAL A 264 -15.57 1.30 8.05
C VAL A 264 -14.96 2.08 9.19
N TRP A 265 -13.65 2.35 9.12
CA TRP A 265 -12.93 3.17 10.09
C TRP A 265 -13.54 4.57 10.24
N ASP A 266 -13.75 5.27 9.14
CA ASP A 266 -14.32 6.63 9.14
C ASP A 266 -15.75 6.64 9.68
N THR A 267 -16.58 5.64 9.31
CA THR A 267 -17.95 5.54 9.79
C THR A 267 -18.01 5.29 11.29
N CYS A 268 -17.18 4.37 11.83
CA CYS A 268 -17.20 4.11 13.27
C CYS A 268 -16.65 5.28 14.09
N LEU A 269 -15.61 5.98 13.60
CA LEU A 269 -15.11 7.20 14.25
C LEU A 269 -16.15 8.32 14.24
N ALA A 270 -16.80 8.57 13.09
CA ALA A 270 -17.86 9.56 12.98
C ALA A 270 -19.02 9.23 13.92
N LEU A 271 -19.45 7.95 13.96
CA LEU A 271 -20.51 7.51 14.86
C LEU A 271 -20.12 7.69 16.33
N ASN A 272 -18.90 7.33 16.73
CA ASN A 272 -18.39 7.60 18.07
C ASN A 272 -18.43 9.09 18.43
N ALA A 273 -18.03 9.97 17.51
CA ALA A 273 -18.04 11.41 17.75
C ALA A 273 -19.47 11.97 17.88
N VAL A 274 -20.38 11.52 17.00
CA VAL A 274 -21.77 12.01 16.98
C VAL A 274 -22.55 11.56 18.23
N THR A 275 -22.31 10.36 18.74
CA THR A 275 -22.96 9.85 19.96
C THR A 275 -22.49 10.54 21.24
N GLU A 276 -21.39 11.29 21.21
CA GLU A 276 -20.95 12.15 22.33
C GLU A 276 -21.61 13.56 22.32
N THR A 277 -22.45 13.86 21.33
CA THR A 277 -23.18 15.12 21.23
C THR A 277 -24.58 15.00 21.85
N GLU A 278 -25.31 16.09 21.87
CA GLU A 278 -26.73 16.13 22.32
C GLU A 278 -27.72 15.53 21.31
N LEU A 279 -27.22 14.95 20.19
CA LEU A 279 -28.05 14.33 19.17
C LEU A 279 -28.73 13.07 19.74
N PRO A 280 -30.06 12.93 19.63
CA PRO A 280 -30.78 11.75 20.14
C PRO A 280 -30.28 10.47 19.44
N LEU A 281 -30.12 9.37 20.18
CA LEU A 281 -29.67 8.07 19.60
C LEU A 281 -30.68 7.52 18.57
N GLU A 282 -31.94 7.98 18.63
CA GLU A 282 -33.00 7.65 17.66
C GLU A 282 -32.88 8.40 16.34
N ASP A 283 -31.93 9.34 16.21
CA ASP A 283 -31.75 10.10 14.97
C ASP A 283 -31.56 9.14 13.77
N PRO A 284 -32.28 9.37 12.66
CA PRO A 284 -32.21 8.48 11.49
C PRO A 284 -30.79 8.30 10.93
N ARG A 285 -29.90 9.29 11.10
CA ARG A 285 -28.52 9.21 10.63
C ARG A 285 -27.69 8.25 11.48
N ILE A 286 -27.89 8.25 12.82
CA ILE A 286 -27.26 7.28 13.73
C ILE A 286 -27.75 5.87 13.40
N LYS A 287 -29.05 5.66 13.25
CA LYS A 287 -29.61 4.36 12.86
C LYS A 287 -29.11 3.86 11.50
N ALA A 288 -28.99 4.76 10.53
CA ALA A 288 -28.45 4.42 9.22
C ALA A 288 -26.97 3.98 9.30
N ALA A 289 -26.14 4.68 10.08
CA ALA A 289 -24.75 4.30 10.30
C ALA A 289 -24.61 2.95 11.01
N VAL A 290 -25.40 2.70 12.06
CA VAL A 290 -25.45 1.39 12.74
C VAL A 290 -25.81 0.25 11.77
N GLN A 291 -26.88 0.43 10.97
CA GLN A 291 -27.28 -0.57 10.00
C GLN A 291 -26.20 -0.80 8.91
N TRP A 292 -25.53 0.29 8.49
CA TRP A 292 -24.46 0.21 7.53
C TRP A 292 -23.28 -0.59 8.07
N LEU A 293 -22.82 -0.35 9.29
CA LEU A 293 -21.75 -1.10 9.95
C LEU A 293 -22.12 -2.59 10.04
N PHE A 294 -23.32 -2.94 10.46
CA PHE A 294 -23.75 -4.34 10.50
C PHE A 294 -23.76 -5.00 9.11
N ARG A 295 -24.10 -4.31 8.04
CA ARG A 295 -24.01 -4.88 6.68
C ARG A 295 -22.60 -5.27 6.27
N HIS A 296 -21.58 -4.60 6.81
CA HIS A 296 -20.16 -4.83 6.50
C HIS A 296 -19.45 -5.75 7.49
N GLN A 297 -20.18 -6.38 8.43
CA GLN A 297 -19.60 -7.37 9.33
C GLN A 297 -19.20 -8.63 8.57
N VAL A 298 -17.96 -9.10 8.79
CA VAL A 298 -17.39 -10.25 8.09
C VAL A 298 -17.71 -11.55 8.85
N PHE A 299 -18.30 -12.53 8.15
CA PHE A 299 -18.58 -13.86 8.68
C PHE A 299 -17.80 -14.98 8.02
N GLU A 300 -17.06 -14.68 6.97
CA GLU A 300 -16.24 -15.64 6.24
C GLU A 300 -14.87 -15.82 6.91
N LYS A 301 -14.31 -17.02 6.74
CA LYS A 301 -12.95 -17.31 7.15
C LYS A 301 -11.98 -16.86 6.06
N GLY A 302 -10.96 -16.10 6.46
CA GLY A 302 -9.87 -15.66 5.59
C GLY A 302 -8.51 -16.13 6.12
N ASP A 303 -7.46 -15.52 5.62
CA ASP A 303 -6.06 -15.86 5.95
C ASP A 303 -5.78 -15.69 7.45
N TRP A 304 -6.44 -14.76 8.15
CA TRP A 304 -6.36 -14.57 9.60
C TRP A 304 -6.64 -15.86 10.38
N SER A 305 -7.51 -16.73 9.82
CA SER A 305 -7.93 -17.96 10.50
C SER A 305 -6.90 -19.10 10.44
N GLU A 306 -5.80 -18.96 9.71
CA GLU A 306 -4.80 -20.01 9.56
C GLU A 306 -4.22 -20.50 10.90
N LYS A 307 -4.01 -19.58 11.85
CA LYS A 307 -3.48 -19.91 13.19
C LYS A 307 -4.60 -20.25 14.20
N VAL A 308 -5.82 -19.83 13.94
CA VAL A 308 -7.00 -20.03 14.79
C VAL A 308 -8.16 -20.66 14.02
N PRO A 309 -8.02 -21.85 13.42
CA PRO A 309 -8.96 -22.42 12.47
C PRO A 309 -10.34 -22.74 13.07
N LYS A 310 -10.45 -22.84 14.39
CA LYS A 310 -11.71 -23.11 15.10
C LYS A 310 -12.48 -21.84 15.45
N LEU A 311 -11.83 -20.66 15.37
CA LEU A 311 -12.48 -19.40 15.69
C LEU A 311 -13.46 -19.02 14.57
N SER A 312 -14.66 -18.59 14.98
CA SER A 312 -15.66 -18.04 14.04
C SER A 312 -15.34 -16.59 13.77
N SER A 313 -15.53 -16.13 12.53
CA SER A 313 -15.43 -14.71 12.19
C SER A 313 -16.60 -13.92 12.77
N GLY A 314 -16.46 -12.62 12.86
CA GLY A 314 -17.46 -11.69 13.38
C GLY A 314 -16.94 -10.26 13.45
N GLY A 315 -15.72 -10.03 12.96
CA GLY A 315 -15.07 -8.72 12.95
C GLY A 315 -15.46 -7.85 11.76
N TRP A 316 -14.82 -6.70 11.67
CA TRP A 316 -14.91 -5.76 10.55
C TRP A 316 -13.53 -5.53 9.95
N ALA A 317 -13.51 -5.25 8.65
CA ALA A 317 -12.32 -4.87 7.93
C ALA A 317 -12.30 -3.35 7.70
N PHE A 318 -11.12 -2.80 7.49
CA PHE A 318 -10.86 -1.40 7.22
C PHE A 318 -11.62 -0.83 6.01
N GLN A 319 -11.72 -1.59 4.94
CA GLN A 319 -12.30 -1.22 3.65
C GLN A 319 -13.71 -1.80 3.43
N TYR A 320 -14.38 -1.43 2.33
CA TYR A 320 -15.75 -1.86 2.02
C TYR A 320 -15.94 -3.37 2.00
N GLU A 321 -15.08 -4.09 1.29
CA GLU A 321 -15.16 -5.53 1.14
C GLU A 321 -13.78 -6.17 1.29
N ASN A 322 -13.53 -6.73 2.44
CA ASN A 322 -12.37 -7.56 2.68
C ASN A 322 -12.72 -8.73 3.59
N THR A 323 -13.36 -9.75 2.99
CA THR A 323 -13.74 -10.96 3.71
C THR A 323 -12.53 -11.77 4.20
N LYS A 324 -11.34 -11.50 3.64
CA LYS A 324 -10.11 -12.23 4.01
C LYS A 324 -9.49 -11.71 5.31
N TYR A 325 -9.67 -10.43 5.63
CA TYR A 325 -9.00 -9.78 6.75
C TYR A 325 -9.87 -8.75 7.46
N PRO A 326 -10.82 -9.20 8.31
CA PRO A 326 -11.23 -8.37 9.43
C PRO A 326 -10.02 -8.11 10.32
N ASP A 327 -9.93 -6.95 10.94
CA ASP A 327 -8.83 -6.59 11.81
C ASP A 327 -9.33 -6.19 13.22
N VAL A 328 -8.41 -6.25 14.17
CA VAL A 328 -8.72 -6.04 15.59
C VAL A 328 -9.02 -4.57 15.86
N ASP A 329 -8.34 -3.66 15.16
CA ASP A 329 -8.47 -2.21 15.37
C ASP A 329 -9.85 -1.73 14.93
N ASP A 330 -10.26 -2.02 13.69
CA ASP A 330 -11.56 -1.65 13.17
C ASP A 330 -12.69 -2.32 13.96
N THR A 331 -12.54 -3.62 14.26
CA THR A 331 -13.56 -4.35 15.02
C THR A 331 -13.78 -3.75 16.40
N SER A 332 -12.69 -3.36 17.09
CA SER A 332 -12.79 -2.74 18.41
C SER A 332 -13.47 -1.38 18.36
N MET A 333 -13.11 -0.55 17.37
CA MET A 333 -13.70 0.78 17.20
C MET A 333 -15.17 0.71 16.78
N VAL A 334 -15.54 -0.24 15.93
CA VAL A 334 -16.94 -0.48 15.54
C VAL A 334 -17.75 -0.93 16.77
N LEU A 335 -17.25 -1.86 17.58
CA LEU A 335 -17.92 -2.29 18.81
C LEU A 335 -18.15 -1.11 19.77
N MET A 336 -17.15 -0.25 19.97
CA MET A 336 -17.30 0.95 20.80
C MET A 336 -18.39 1.88 20.25
N ALA A 337 -18.43 2.10 18.94
CA ALA A 337 -19.43 2.95 18.29
C ALA A 337 -20.85 2.37 18.42
N LEU A 338 -21.02 1.06 18.18
CA LEU A 338 -22.30 0.37 18.29
C LEU A 338 -22.84 0.39 19.73
N LEU A 339 -21.96 0.15 20.73
CA LEU A 339 -22.36 0.18 22.15
C LEU A 339 -22.79 1.60 22.58
N ARG A 340 -22.07 2.65 22.16
CA ARG A 340 -22.45 4.04 22.41
C ARG A 340 -23.73 4.43 21.72
N ALA A 341 -24.02 3.88 20.56
CA ALA A 341 -25.29 4.05 19.85
C ALA A 341 -26.46 3.25 20.47
N GLY A 342 -26.28 2.61 21.61
CA GLY A 342 -27.35 1.94 22.37
C GLY A 342 -27.85 0.61 21.78
N VAL A 343 -27.08 0.00 20.88
CA VAL A 343 -27.53 -1.18 20.07
C VAL A 343 -27.75 -2.44 20.92
N HIS A 344 -27.21 -2.52 22.12
CA HIS A 344 -27.21 -3.73 22.95
C HIS A 344 -28.51 -3.99 23.72
N GLU A 345 -29.46 -3.03 23.76
CA GLU A 345 -30.61 -3.12 24.68
C GLU A 345 -31.82 -3.80 24.08
N ASP A 346 -32.14 -3.63 22.81
CA ASP A 346 -33.46 -3.96 22.25
C ASP A 346 -33.49 -4.99 21.12
N ASP A 347 -32.39 -5.37 20.48
CA ASP A 347 -32.36 -6.29 19.35
C ASP A 347 -31.47 -7.52 19.61
N LEU A 348 -32.12 -8.67 19.87
CA LEU A 348 -31.44 -9.95 20.12
C LEU A 348 -30.53 -10.41 18.97
N ASN A 349 -30.84 -10.03 17.74
CA ASN A 349 -30.02 -10.40 16.58
C ASN A 349 -28.74 -9.54 16.53
N MET A 350 -28.87 -8.23 16.72
CA MET A 350 -27.73 -7.33 16.80
C MET A 350 -26.82 -7.69 17.97
N ARG A 351 -27.40 -8.02 19.13
CA ARG A 351 -26.64 -8.50 20.30
C ARG A 351 -25.81 -9.74 20.00
N LYS A 352 -26.38 -10.75 19.34
CA LYS A 352 -25.63 -11.96 18.93
C LYS A 352 -24.46 -11.63 18.02
N ARG A 353 -24.61 -10.66 17.13
CA ARG A 353 -23.57 -10.23 16.21
C ARG A 353 -22.45 -9.48 16.94
N ILE A 354 -22.79 -8.67 17.95
CA ILE A 354 -21.82 -8.04 18.86
C ILE A 354 -21.06 -9.12 19.64
N ASP A 355 -21.75 -10.10 20.23
CA ASP A 355 -21.14 -11.22 20.97
C ASP A 355 -20.18 -12.02 20.06
N GLN A 356 -20.51 -12.21 18.79
CA GLN A 356 -19.62 -12.87 17.83
C GLN A 356 -18.33 -12.05 17.60
N ALA A 357 -18.45 -10.73 17.47
CA ALA A 357 -17.28 -9.85 17.31
C ALA A 357 -16.40 -9.82 18.57
N VAL A 358 -17.01 -9.75 19.76
CA VAL A 358 -16.26 -9.84 21.02
C VAL A 358 -15.54 -11.18 21.12
N ASN A 359 -16.21 -12.28 20.84
CA ASN A 359 -15.58 -13.60 20.85
C ASN A 359 -14.44 -13.71 19.81
N TRP A 360 -14.60 -13.08 18.66
CA TRP A 360 -13.56 -13.03 17.64
C TRP A 360 -12.33 -12.25 18.16
N ILE A 361 -12.51 -11.06 18.74
CA ILE A 361 -11.39 -10.29 19.34
C ILE A 361 -10.68 -11.11 20.44
N LEU A 362 -11.44 -11.73 21.35
CA LEU A 362 -10.86 -12.55 22.42
C LEU A 362 -10.06 -13.73 21.86
N GLY A 363 -10.56 -14.35 20.78
CA GLY A 363 -9.86 -15.46 20.11
C GLY A 363 -8.63 -15.02 19.31
N MET A 364 -8.48 -13.72 19.02
CA MET A 364 -7.31 -13.12 18.35
C MET A 364 -6.24 -12.65 19.35
N GLN A 365 -6.45 -12.84 20.66
CA GLN A 365 -5.47 -12.45 21.67
C GLN A 365 -4.20 -13.30 21.59
N ASN A 366 -3.05 -12.66 21.67
CA ASN A 366 -1.77 -13.34 21.74
C ASN A 366 -1.54 -13.98 23.12
N PRO A 367 -0.69 -15.01 23.24
CA PRO A 367 -0.37 -15.66 24.53
C PRO A 367 0.21 -14.72 25.60
N ASP A 368 0.84 -13.62 25.20
CA ASP A 368 1.37 -12.59 26.10
C ASP A 368 0.30 -11.62 26.64
N GLY A 369 -0.96 -11.77 26.19
CA GLY A 369 -2.08 -10.93 26.59
C GLY A 369 -2.34 -9.72 25.67
N GLY A 370 -1.45 -9.41 24.72
CA GLY A 370 -1.60 -8.35 23.74
C GLY A 370 -2.40 -8.79 22.50
N TRP A 371 -2.60 -7.88 21.57
CA TRP A 371 -3.19 -8.13 20.25
C TRP A 371 -2.30 -7.56 19.15
N ALA A 372 -2.23 -8.25 18.03
CA ALA A 372 -1.77 -7.71 16.76
C ALA A 372 -2.98 -7.33 15.90
N ALA A 373 -2.79 -6.43 14.94
CA ALA A 373 -3.90 -5.90 14.14
C ALA A 373 -4.62 -7.00 13.31
N PHE A 374 -3.89 -7.92 12.70
CA PHE A 374 -4.45 -8.83 11.68
C PHE A 374 -4.34 -10.32 11.99
N ASP A 375 -3.30 -10.75 12.66
CA ASP A 375 -2.97 -12.16 12.84
C ASP A 375 -2.55 -12.45 14.30
N VAL A 376 -3.01 -13.55 14.86
CA VAL A 376 -2.52 -14.04 16.15
C VAL A 376 -1.01 -14.32 16.06
N ASP A 377 -0.25 -14.01 17.12
CA ASP A 377 1.20 -14.22 17.20
C ASP A 377 1.99 -13.53 16.07
N ASN A 378 1.57 -12.34 15.65
CA ASN A 378 2.26 -11.52 14.66
C ASN A 378 2.73 -10.19 15.29
N ASN A 379 3.38 -10.27 16.42
CA ASN A 379 3.89 -9.16 17.22
C ASN A 379 5.43 -9.19 17.39
N ALA A 380 6.14 -9.91 16.52
CA ALA A 380 7.59 -9.91 16.50
C ALA A 380 8.14 -8.58 15.96
N GLU A 381 9.12 -7.98 16.71
CA GLU A 381 9.85 -6.78 16.30
C GLU A 381 10.77 -7.00 15.09
#